data_38e715a446e44d14e80bafe668a14da3
#
_entry.id   38e715a446e44d14e80bafe668a14da3
#
_cell.length_a   1.000
_cell.length_b   1.000
_cell.length_c   1.000
_cell.angle_alpha   90.00
_cell.angle_beta   90.00
_cell.angle_gamma   90.00
#
_symmetry.space_group_name_H-M   'P 1'
#
loop_
_entity.id
_entity.type
_entity.pdbx_description
1 polymer ?
#
loop_
_entity_poly.entity_id
_entity_poly.type
_entity_poly.pdbx_seq_one_letter_code
_entity_poly.pdbx_strand_id
1 'polypeptide(L)'
;MSSFKDVVGHKNIIKYISSAVQADAVSHAYILNGERGSGKRLLANLFAMSLQCQNRAEDGEACGKCQSCKQAQSGNQPDIIKVTHEKPNTISVDDIRTQVNNDIVIKPYSSKYKIYIIPEADLMSAQAQNALLKTIEEPPEYAVIMLLTENAEALLPTIRSRCVMMKLRNIKDQLVKKYLMEQMEIPDYKADVCVAFAQGNMGKA
;
A
#
# COMPACT_ATOMS: atom_id res chain seq x y z
N MET A 1 0.11 -11.35 -9.40
CA MET A 1 -1.09 -10.78 -8.72
C MET A 1 -1.31 -9.39 -9.25
N SER A 2 -2.44 -9.18 -9.93
CA SER A 2 -2.76 -7.92 -10.62
C SER A 2 -4.16 -7.37 -10.29
N SER A 3 -4.91 -8.06 -9.42
CA SER A 3 -6.30 -7.75 -9.06
C SER A 3 -6.50 -7.85 -7.54
N PHE A 4 -7.46 -7.13 -7.00
CA PHE A 4 -7.91 -7.30 -5.61
C PHE A 4 -8.47 -8.70 -5.34
N LYS A 5 -8.92 -9.41 -6.38
CA LYS A 5 -9.38 -10.81 -6.27
C LYS A 5 -8.28 -11.78 -5.91
N ASP A 6 -7.03 -11.42 -6.23
CA ASP A 6 -5.85 -12.23 -5.89
C ASP A 6 -5.43 -12.08 -4.42
N VAL A 7 -6.01 -11.11 -3.70
CA VAL A 7 -5.66 -10.84 -2.30
C VAL A 7 -6.45 -11.77 -1.38
N VAL A 8 -5.74 -12.61 -0.66
CA VAL A 8 -6.34 -13.50 0.32
C VAL A 8 -6.70 -12.71 1.58
N GLY A 9 -7.96 -12.79 2.01
CA GLY A 9 -8.43 -12.05 3.19
C GLY A 9 -8.66 -10.57 2.93
N HIS A 10 -8.59 -9.76 3.99
CA HIS A 10 -8.70 -8.28 4.00
C HIS A 10 -9.92 -7.69 3.25
N LYS A 11 -11.03 -8.44 3.14
CA LYS A 11 -12.22 -8.05 2.37
C LYS A 11 -12.75 -6.66 2.72
N ASN A 12 -12.72 -6.27 4.00
CA ASN A 12 -13.20 -4.95 4.44
C ASN A 12 -12.30 -3.82 3.91
N ILE A 13 -10.98 -4.03 3.88
CA ILE A 13 -10.02 -3.05 3.35
C ILE A 13 -10.22 -2.93 1.85
N ILE A 14 -10.32 -4.05 1.14
CA ILE A 14 -10.57 -4.07 -0.31
C ILE A 14 -11.88 -3.35 -0.63
N LYS A 15 -12.97 -3.68 0.08
CA LYS A 15 -14.27 -3.01 -0.10
C LYS A 15 -14.18 -1.50 0.12
N TYR A 16 -13.46 -1.07 1.17
CA TYR A 16 -13.24 0.36 1.43
C TYR A 16 -12.49 1.03 0.28
N ILE A 17 -11.37 0.44 -0.16
CA ILE A 17 -10.56 0.95 -1.28
C ILE A 17 -11.41 1.04 -2.55
N SER A 18 -12.11 -0.04 -2.92
CA SER A 18 -12.96 -0.07 -4.10
C SER A 18 -14.05 1.00 -4.04
N SER A 19 -14.74 1.14 -2.91
CA SER A 19 -15.77 2.18 -2.73
C SER A 19 -15.19 3.61 -2.83
N ALA A 20 -14.02 3.86 -2.23
CA ALA A 20 -13.36 5.17 -2.30
C ALA A 20 -12.95 5.53 -3.75
N VAL A 21 -12.45 4.52 -4.49
CA VAL A 21 -12.05 4.66 -5.89
C VAL A 21 -13.27 4.89 -6.80
N GLN A 22 -14.38 4.16 -6.58
CA GLN A 22 -15.63 4.32 -7.33
C GLN A 22 -16.27 5.69 -7.14
N ALA A 23 -16.34 6.12 -5.87
CA ALA A 23 -16.94 7.40 -5.50
C ALA A 23 -16.05 8.60 -5.79
N ASP A 24 -14.83 8.38 -6.30
CA ASP A 24 -13.78 9.42 -6.45
C ASP A 24 -13.52 10.20 -5.15
N ALA A 25 -13.74 9.54 -4.01
CA ALA A 25 -13.61 10.09 -2.65
C ALA A 25 -12.36 9.53 -1.96
N VAL A 26 -11.22 9.70 -2.61
CA VAL A 26 -9.92 9.19 -2.14
C VAL A 26 -9.34 10.18 -1.14
N SER A 27 -8.96 9.71 0.04
CA SER A 27 -8.24 10.53 1.02
C SER A 27 -6.80 10.77 0.58
N HIS A 28 -6.24 11.88 1.02
CA HIS A 28 -4.86 12.26 0.70
C HIS A 28 -3.79 11.45 1.43
N ALA A 29 -4.12 10.79 2.56
CA ALA A 29 -3.15 10.01 3.33
C ALA A 29 -3.74 8.75 3.96
N TYR A 30 -2.98 7.66 3.88
CA TYR A 30 -3.35 6.34 4.40
C TYR A 30 -2.19 5.75 5.21
N ILE A 31 -2.53 5.01 6.27
CA ILE A 31 -1.59 4.16 7.00
C ILE A 31 -2.04 2.71 6.84
N LEU A 32 -1.22 1.89 6.21
CA LEU A 32 -1.40 0.43 6.15
C LEU A 32 -0.55 -0.20 7.25
N ASN A 33 -1.18 -0.59 8.35
CA ASN A 33 -0.53 -1.17 9.52
C ASN A 33 -0.75 -2.68 9.58
N GLY A 34 0.33 -3.45 9.77
CA GLY A 34 0.29 -4.90 9.91
C GLY A 34 1.69 -5.50 9.92
N GLU A 35 1.82 -6.75 10.32
CA GLU A 35 3.10 -7.46 10.36
C GLU A 35 3.79 -7.53 8.99
N ARG A 36 5.08 -7.76 8.98
CA ARG A 36 5.82 -8.10 7.76
C ARG A 36 5.20 -9.34 7.13
N GLY A 37 4.96 -9.30 5.81
CA GLY A 37 4.29 -10.41 5.11
C GLY A 37 2.75 -10.34 5.11
N SER A 38 2.11 -9.41 5.83
CA SER A 38 0.64 -9.27 5.86
C SER A 38 -0.02 -8.79 4.56
N GLY A 39 0.76 -8.45 3.53
CA GLY A 39 0.22 -7.98 2.24
C GLY A 39 0.14 -6.47 2.07
N LYS A 40 0.71 -5.65 2.99
CA LYS A 40 0.71 -4.17 2.91
C LYS A 40 1.17 -3.64 1.55
N ARG A 41 2.34 -4.12 1.07
CA ARG A 41 2.91 -3.68 -0.23
C ARG A 41 2.03 -4.07 -1.40
N LEU A 42 1.44 -5.28 -1.37
CA LEU A 42 0.53 -5.74 -2.40
C LEU A 42 -0.70 -4.83 -2.48
N LEU A 43 -1.37 -4.61 -1.35
CA LEU A 43 -2.56 -3.75 -1.28
C LEU A 43 -2.25 -2.30 -1.69
N ALA A 44 -1.14 -1.72 -1.25
CA ALA A 44 -0.74 -0.37 -1.65
C ALA A 44 -0.48 -0.28 -3.17
N ASN A 45 0.21 -1.27 -3.76
CA ASN A 45 0.44 -1.30 -5.20
C ASN A 45 -0.86 -1.47 -6.00
N LEU A 46 -1.76 -2.36 -5.57
CA LEU A 46 -3.07 -2.56 -6.22
C LEU A 46 -3.93 -1.31 -6.12
N PHE A 47 -3.94 -0.65 -4.98
CA PHE A 47 -4.65 0.62 -4.79
C PHE A 47 -4.06 1.71 -5.70
N ALA A 48 -2.74 1.88 -5.70
CA ALA A 48 -2.08 2.82 -6.60
C ALA A 48 -2.39 2.52 -8.08
N MET A 49 -2.36 1.25 -8.48
CA MET A 49 -2.70 0.84 -9.84
C MET A 49 -4.15 1.14 -10.19
N SER A 50 -5.10 0.96 -9.26
CA SER A 50 -6.51 1.32 -9.45
C SER A 50 -6.69 2.82 -9.64
N LEU A 51 -5.98 3.65 -8.86
CA LEU A 51 -6.03 5.12 -8.98
C LEU A 51 -5.47 5.61 -10.32
N GLN A 52 -4.44 4.94 -10.83
CA GLN A 52 -3.78 5.32 -12.08
C GLN A 52 -4.41 4.69 -13.33
N CYS A 53 -5.36 3.77 -13.17
CA CYS A 53 -5.93 3.04 -14.30
C CYS A 53 -6.76 3.96 -15.20
N GLN A 54 -6.46 3.93 -16.52
CA GLN A 54 -7.18 4.71 -17.53
C GLN A 54 -8.55 4.12 -17.89
N ASN A 55 -8.71 2.81 -17.72
CA ASN A 55 -9.94 2.07 -18.08
C ASN A 55 -10.37 1.21 -16.88
N ARG A 56 -10.72 1.88 -15.77
CA ARG A 56 -11.18 1.23 -14.54
C ARG A 56 -12.49 0.50 -14.75
N ALA A 57 -12.63 -0.67 -14.13
CA ALA A 57 -13.89 -1.39 -14.07
C ALA A 57 -14.89 -0.67 -13.14
N GLU A 58 -16.19 -0.98 -13.28
CA GLU A 58 -17.24 -0.38 -12.44
C GLU A 58 -17.06 -0.68 -10.93
N ASP A 59 -16.43 -1.81 -10.59
CA ASP A 59 -16.09 -2.19 -9.21
C ASP A 59 -14.86 -1.47 -8.65
N GLY A 60 -14.28 -0.51 -9.38
CA GLY A 60 -13.10 0.24 -8.98
C GLY A 60 -11.78 -0.50 -9.22
N GLU A 61 -11.79 -1.72 -9.76
CA GLU A 61 -10.58 -2.47 -10.07
C GLU A 61 -9.82 -1.90 -11.26
N ALA A 62 -8.51 -2.03 -11.22
CA ALA A 62 -7.66 -1.71 -12.35
C ALA A 62 -7.85 -2.73 -13.49
N CYS A 63 -7.89 -2.27 -14.74
CA CYS A 63 -8.09 -3.16 -15.89
C CYS A 63 -6.92 -4.11 -16.16
N GLY A 64 -5.75 -3.86 -15.61
CA GLY A 64 -4.53 -4.66 -15.77
C GLY A 64 -3.90 -4.63 -17.18
N LYS A 65 -4.54 -3.96 -18.15
CA LYS A 65 -4.16 -4.04 -19.58
C LYS A 65 -3.74 -2.70 -20.19
N CYS A 66 -4.21 -1.56 -19.67
CA CYS A 66 -3.83 -0.24 -20.17
C CYS A 66 -2.34 0.05 -19.91
N GLN A 67 -1.82 1.06 -20.58
CA GLN A 67 -0.41 1.44 -20.46
C GLN A 67 -0.01 1.75 -19.01
N SER A 68 -0.83 2.52 -18.30
CA SER A 68 -0.58 2.86 -16.90
C SER A 68 -0.55 1.62 -16.00
N CYS A 69 -1.46 0.64 -16.19
CA CYS A 69 -1.44 -0.61 -15.44
C CYS A 69 -0.16 -1.43 -15.71
N LYS A 70 0.26 -1.52 -16.98
CA LYS A 70 1.50 -2.22 -17.36
C LYS A 70 2.74 -1.55 -16.75
N GLN A 71 2.77 -0.22 -16.75
CA GLN A 71 3.85 0.54 -16.10
C GLN A 71 3.83 0.37 -14.58
N ALA A 72 2.66 0.37 -13.95
CA ALA A 72 2.54 0.13 -12.51
C ALA A 72 3.00 -1.29 -12.12
N GLN A 73 2.66 -2.31 -12.92
CA GLN A 73 3.10 -3.69 -12.72
C GLN A 73 4.62 -3.86 -12.86
N SER A 74 5.24 -3.16 -13.83
CA SER A 74 6.68 -3.17 -14.02
C SER A 74 7.46 -2.24 -13.06
N GLY A 75 6.74 -1.44 -12.24
CA GLY A 75 7.35 -0.47 -11.34
C GLY A 75 7.83 0.82 -12.01
N ASN A 76 7.46 1.05 -13.27
CA ASN A 76 7.93 2.19 -14.09
C ASN A 76 6.85 3.27 -14.29
N GLN A 77 5.78 3.26 -13.49
CA GLN A 77 4.76 4.30 -13.57
C GLN A 77 5.28 5.59 -12.89
N PRO A 78 5.47 6.69 -13.65
CA PRO A 78 6.16 7.88 -13.14
C PRO A 78 5.42 8.59 -12.01
N ASP A 79 4.09 8.44 -11.95
CA ASP A 79 3.25 9.05 -10.91
C ASP A 79 3.04 8.14 -9.68
N ILE A 80 3.76 6.99 -9.60
CA ILE A 80 3.82 6.12 -8.42
C ILE A 80 5.26 6.11 -7.90
N ILE A 81 5.53 6.91 -6.90
CA ILE A 81 6.84 7.08 -6.29
C ILE A 81 6.94 6.15 -5.07
N LYS A 82 7.89 5.24 -5.10
CA LYS A 82 8.26 4.40 -3.95
C LYS A 82 9.46 5.02 -3.26
N VAL A 83 9.23 5.57 -2.08
CA VAL A 83 10.31 6.17 -1.29
C VAL A 83 11.30 5.10 -0.88
N THR A 84 12.56 5.37 -1.13
CA THR A 84 13.71 4.53 -0.78
C THR A 84 14.58 5.25 0.25
N HIS A 85 15.38 4.51 0.99
CA HIS A 85 16.35 5.05 1.93
C HIS A 85 17.67 4.28 1.85
N GLU A 86 18.78 4.99 2.01
CA GLU A 86 20.12 4.39 1.95
C GLU A 86 20.48 3.67 3.25
N LYS A 87 20.03 4.22 4.39
CA LYS A 87 20.32 3.66 5.71
C LYS A 87 19.33 2.53 6.03
N PRO A 88 19.78 1.32 6.35
CA PRO A 88 18.91 0.15 6.48
C PRO A 88 17.83 0.27 7.57
N ASN A 89 18.08 1.08 8.61
CA ASN A 89 17.20 1.16 9.78
C ASN A 89 16.66 2.58 10.04
N THR A 90 16.72 3.48 9.06
CA THR A 90 16.25 4.85 9.26
C THR A 90 15.89 5.51 7.96
N ILE A 91 14.70 6.08 7.88
CA ILE A 91 14.31 7.03 6.84
C ILE A 91 14.65 8.43 7.37
N SER A 92 15.57 9.09 6.69
CA SER A 92 16.06 10.41 7.07
C SER A 92 15.10 11.53 6.64
N VAL A 93 15.31 12.72 7.19
CA VAL A 93 14.58 13.91 6.76
C VAL A 93 14.86 14.26 5.29
N ASP A 94 16.08 13.99 4.82
CA ASP A 94 16.49 14.28 3.44
C ASP A 94 15.83 13.32 2.44
N ASP A 95 15.63 12.04 2.83
CA ASP A 95 14.86 11.09 2.02
C ASP A 95 13.44 11.60 1.77
N ILE A 96 12.77 12.10 2.81
CA ILE A 96 11.41 12.65 2.71
C ILE A 96 11.39 13.96 1.95
N ARG A 97 12.32 14.89 2.23
CA ARG A 97 12.39 16.17 1.53
C ARG A 97 12.60 16.00 0.04
N THR A 98 13.55 15.16 -0.33
CA THR A 98 13.93 14.99 -1.74
C THR A 98 12.87 14.23 -2.52
N GLN A 99 12.41 13.09 -2.00
CA GLN A 99 11.54 12.20 -2.74
C GLN A 99 10.04 12.51 -2.60
N VAL A 100 9.64 13.26 -1.57
CA VAL A 100 8.24 13.62 -1.35
C VAL A 100 8.02 15.13 -1.44
N ASN A 101 8.60 15.92 -0.52
CA ASN A 101 8.24 17.34 -0.39
C ASN A 101 8.64 18.19 -1.60
N ASN A 102 9.81 17.94 -2.20
CA ASN A 102 10.26 18.66 -3.38
C ASN A 102 9.58 18.19 -4.66
N ASP A 103 9.20 16.91 -4.71
CA ASP A 103 8.58 16.31 -5.89
C ASP A 103 7.05 16.54 -5.94
N ILE A 104 6.39 16.67 -4.80
CA ILE A 104 4.93 16.78 -4.71
C ILE A 104 4.37 18.07 -5.33
N VAL A 105 5.19 19.11 -5.45
CA VAL A 105 4.78 20.38 -6.09
C VAL A 105 4.65 20.25 -7.62
N ILE A 106 5.26 19.19 -8.18
CA ILE A 106 5.19 18.87 -9.60
C ILE A 106 3.90 18.08 -9.83
N LYS A 107 3.02 18.54 -10.72
CA LYS A 107 1.78 17.84 -11.08
C LYS A 107 2.05 16.44 -11.65
N PRO A 108 1.08 15.52 -11.55
CA PRO A 108 1.18 14.20 -12.18
C PRO A 108 1.48 14.31 -13.68
N TYR A 109 2.31 13.40 -14.18
CA TYR A 109 2.72 13.39 -15.58
C TYR A 109 1.63 12.83 -16.52
N SER A 110 1.01 11.73 -16.12
CA SER A 110 0.11 10.97 -17.01
C SER A 110 -1.24 10.62 -16.42
N SER A 111 -1.48 10.94 -15.16
CA SER A 111 -2.65 10.46 -14.41
C SER A 111 -3.28 11.56 -13.57
N LYS A 112 -4.44 11.27 -12.95
CA LYS A 112 -5.14 12.18 -12.04
C LYS A 112 -4.37 12.35 -10.71
N TYR A 113 -3.74 11.30 -10.20
CA TYR A 113 -3.11 11.27 -8.90
C TYR A 113 -1.59 11.08 -8.99
N LYS A 114 -0.87 11.66 -8.03
CA LYS A 114 0.54 11.41 -7.77
C LYS A 114 0.63 10.69 -6.42
N ILE A 115 1.19 9.50 -6.43
CA ILE A 115 1.09 8.56 -5.32
C ILE A 115 2.47 8.31 -4.74
N TYR A 116 2.59 8.50 -3.43
CA TYR A 116 3.81 8.23 -2.67
C TYR A 116 3.58 7.03 -1.77
N ILE A 117 4.35 5.97 -1.98
CA ILE A 117 4.36 4.80 -1.11
C ILE A 117 5.62 4.85 -0.28
N ILE A 118 5.48 4.97 1.04
CA ILE A 118 6.59 5.01 2.00
C ILE A 118 6.60 3.68 2.75
N PRO A 119 7.44 2.71 2.31
CA PRO A 119 7.62 1.45 3.03
C PRO A 119 8.30 1.70 4.36
N GLU A 120 8.05 0.82 5.34
CA GLU A 120 8.75 0.84 6.64
C GLU A 120 8.67 2.23 7.32
N ALA A 121 7.50 2.86 7.25
CA ALA A 121 7.27 4.23 7.73
C ALA A 121 7.55 4.41 9.24
N ASP A 122 7.56 3.32 10.00
CA ASP A 122 8.00 3.27 11.40
C ASP A 122 9.51 3.55 11.57
N LEU A 123 10.30 3.44 10.50
CA LEU A 123 11.72 3.81 10.52
C LEU A 123 11.98 5.30 10.27
N MET A 124 10.94 6.09 10.02
CA MET A 124 11.11 7.55 9.88
C MET A 124 11.62 8.18 11.16
N SER A 125 12.71 8.94 11.07
CA SER A 125 13.17 9.79 12.17
C SER A 125 12.09 10.82 12.54
N ALA A 126 12.12 11.35 13.76
CA ALA A 126 11.19 12.40 14.19
C ALA A 126 11.24 13.63 13.27
N GLN A 127 12.42 13.97 12.76
CA GLN A 127 12.59 15.06 11.79
C GLN A 127 11.95 14.73 10.43
N ALA A 128 12.05 13.48 9.96
CA ALA A 128 11.40 13.03 8.74
C ALA A 128 9.88 13.07 8.86
N GLN A 129 9.34 12.60 9.97
CA GLN A 129 7.91 12.66 10.26
C GLN A 129 7.40 14.10 10.31
N ASN A 130 8.12 15.01 10.97
CA ASN A 130 7.76 16.43 11.04
C ASN A 130 7.86 17.10 9.65
N ALA A 131 8.82 16.73 8.83
CA ALA A 131 8.90 17.23 7.45
C ALA A 131 7.72 16.79 6.59
N LEU A 132 7.22 15.57 6.80
CA LEU A 132 6.07 15.02 6.09
C LEU A 132 4.73 15.64 6.54
N LEU A 133 4.65 16.11 7.81
CA LEU A 133 3.41 16.68 8.38
C LEU A 133 2.85 17.83 7.56
N LYS A 134 3.68 18.76 7.10
CA LYS A 134 3.23 19.89 6.29
C LYS A 134 2.50 19.43 5.02
N THR A 135 3.04 18.39 4.38
CA THR A 135 2.46 17.81 3.17
C THR A 135 1.15 17.05 3.45
N ILE A 136 1.04 16.43 4.62
CA ILE A 136 -0.21 15.75 5.03
C ILE A 136 -1.28 16.75 5.47
N GLU A 137 -0.90 17.91 6.02
CA GLU A 137 -1.83 18.96 6.46
C GLU A 137 -2.41 19.77 5.30
N GLU A 138 -1.58 20.10 4.32
CA GLU A 138 -1.95 20.90 3.15
C GLU A 138 -1.55 20.17 1.84
N PRO A 139 -2.13 18.99 1.57
CA PRO A 139 -1.77 18.20 0.40
C PRO A 139 -2.33 18.87 -0.87
N PRO A 140 -1.60 18.84 -2.00
CA PRO A 140 -2.20 19.10 -3.29
C PRO A 140 -3.35 18.11 -3.57
N GLU A 141 -4.41 18.55 -4.24
CA GLU A 141 -5.60 17.73 -4.54
C GLU A 141 -5.30 16.40 -5.24
N TYR A 142 -4.21 16.36 -5.99
CA TYR A 142 -3.76 15.17 -6.72
C TYR A 142 -2.87 14.24 -5.91
N ALA A 143 -2.46 14.61 -4.69
CA ALA A 143 -1.49 13.84 -3.93
C ALA A 143 -2.14 12.76 -3.07
N VAL A 144 -1.58 11.55 -3.11
CA VAL A 144 -1.97 10.44 -2.23
C VAL A 144 -0.73 9.85 -1.59
N ILE A 145 -0.68 9.84 -0.26
CA ILE A 145 0.44 9.32 0.54
C ILE A 145 0.02 8.03 1.23
N MET A 146 0.80 6.96 1.07
CA MET A 146 0.56 5.66 1.69
C MET A 146 1.75 5.28 2.58
N LEU A 147 1.54 5.30 3.89
CA LEU A 147 2.52 4.89 4.90
C LEU A 147 2.33 3.41 5.21
N LEU A 148 3.34 2.58 4.93
CA LEU A 148 3.31 1.16 5.26
C LEU A 148 4.14 0.94 6.53
N THR A 149 3.54 0.40 7.58
CA THR A 149 4.22 0.24 8.87
C THR A 149 3.87 -1.09 9.53
N GLU A 150 4.78 -1.58 10.36
CA GLU A 150 4.52 -2.70 11.27
C GLU A 150 4.04 -2.21 12.64
N ASN A 151 4.42 -0.99 13.00
CA ASN A 151 4.05 -0.36 14.26
C ASN A 151 3.55 1.08 14.04
N ALA A 152 2.23 1.25 13.95
CA ALA A 152 1.64 2.58 13.79
C ALA A 152 1.88 3.51 14.99
N GLU A 153 2.16 2.97 16.18
CA GLU A 153 2.44 3.78 17.37
C GLU A 153 3.80 4.49 17.28
N ALA A 154 4.72 4.03 16.43
CA ALA A 154 5.97 4.72 16.14
C ALA A 154 5.77 6.01 15.32
N LEU A 155 4.59 6.17 14.68
CA LEU A 155 4.23 7.39 13.98
C LEU A 155 3.67 8.43 14.95
N LEU A 156 4.00 9.70 14.71
CA LEU A 156 3.49 10.81 15.51
C LEU A 156 1.95 10.82 15.56
N PRO A 157 1.34 11.11 16.71
CA PRO A 157 -0.12 11.22 16.84
C PRO A 157 -0.74 12.20 15.82
N THR A 158 0.00 13.25 15.49
CA THR A 158 -0.39 14.27 14.50
C THR A 158 -0.49 13.70 13.07
N ILE A 159 0.38 12.77 12.69
CA ILE A 159 0.26 12.02 11.42
C ILE A 159 -0.94 11.08 11.47
N ARG A 160 -1.03 10.29 12.55
CA ARG A 160 -2.09 9.28 12.69
C ARG A 160 -3.50 9.87 12.66
N SER A 161 -3.69 11.06 13.23
CA SER A 161 -4.99 11.74 13.26
C SER A 161 -5.45 12.26 11.90
N ARG A 162 -4.54 12.39 10.93
CA ARG A 162 -4.82 12.92 9.58
C ARG A 162 -4.84 11.86 8.50
N CYS A 163 -4.53 10.61 8.86
CA CYS A 163 -4.47 9.50 7.92
C CYS A 163 -5.61 8.51 8.14
N VAL A 164 -6.11 7.94 7.07
CA VAL A 164 -7.03 6.80 7.15
C VAL A 164 -6.27 5.55 7.54
N MET A 165 -6.59 4.97 8.70
CA MET A 165 -5.93 3.79 9.23
C MET A 165 -6.53 2.50 8.69
N MET A 166 -5.74 1.70 7.98
CA MET A 166 -6.07 0.35 7.51
C MET A 166 -5.26 -0.69 8.28
N LYS A 167 -5.91 -1.46 9.15
CA LYS A 167 -5.24 -2.50 9.94
C LYS A 167 -5.35 -3.86 9.25
N LEU A 168 -4.23 -4.37 8.77
CA LEU A 168 -4.11 -5.71 8.20
C LEU A 168 -3.92 -6.71 9.34
N ARG A 169 -4.90 -7.59 9.53
CA ARG A 169 -4.87 -8.62 10.57
C ARG A 169 -4.50 -9.96 9.97
N ASN A 170 -4.09 -10.90 10.81
CA ASN A 170 -3.84 -12.26 10.38
C ASN A 170 -5.08 -12.87 9.74
N ILE A 171 -4.87 -13.64 8.69
CA ILE A 171 -5.91 -14.27 7.88
C ILE A 171 -6.30 -15.60 8.55
N LYS A 172 -7.54 -16.04 8.38
CA LYS A 172 -7.97 -17.35 8.88
C LYS A 172 -7.17 -18.47 8.23
N ASP A 173 -6.70 -19.42 9.02
CA ASP A 173 -5.89 -20.56 8.58
C ASP A 173 -6.52 -21.32 7.41
N GLN A 174 -7.84 -21.50 7.43
CA GLN A 174 -8.58 -22.14 6.33
C GLN A 174 -8.40 -21.42 4.98
N LEU A 175 -8.31 -20.08 4.98
CA LEU A 175 -8.10 -19.30 3.76
C LEU A 175 -6.66 -19.42 3.28
N VAL A 176 -5.69 -19.45 4.21
CA VAL A 176 -4.27 -19.68 3.90
C VAL A 176 -4.11 -21.07 3.28
N LYS A 177 -4.66 -22.12 3.93
CA LYS A 177 -4.62 -23.50 3.43
C LYS A 177 -5.21 -23.61 2.04
N LYS A 178 -6.40 -23.07 1.84
CA LYS A 178 -7.07 -23.05 0.54
C LYS A 178 -6.20 -22.43 -0.56
N TYR A 179 -5.59 -21.28 -0.28
CA TYR A 179 -4.70 -20.61 -1.24
C TYR A 179 -3.48 -21.46 -1.57
N LEU A 180 -2.83 -22.06 -0.55
CA LEU A 180 -1.65 -22.91 -0.76
C LEU A 180 -1.98 -24.14 -1.64
N MET A 181 -3.13 -24.75 -1.42
CA MET A 181 -3.56 -25.92 -2.20
C MET A 181 -4.01 -25.57 -3.61
N GLU A 182 -4.83 -24.51 -3.78
CA GLU A 182 -5.45 -24.18 -5.07
C GLU A 182 -4.57 -23.33 -5.99
N GLN A 183 -3.73 -22.46 -5.44
CA GLN A 183 -2.93 -21.51 -6.22
C GLN A 183 -1.43 -21.87 -6.27
N MET A 184 -0.95 -22.57 -5.24
CA MET A 184 0.45 -22.97 -5.13
C MET A 184 0.64 -24.49 -5.37
N GLU A 185 -0.48 -25.22 -5.57
CA GLU A 185 -0.49 -26.69 -5.81
C GLU A 185 0.24 -27.49 -4.71
N ILE A 186 0.22 -26.97 -3.47
CA ILE A 186 0.88 -27.62 -2.33
C ILE A 186 -0.03 -28.75 -1.82
N PRO A 187 0.50 -29.98 -1.64
CA PRO A 187 -0.26 -31.09 -1.05
C PRO A 187 -0.80 -30.77 0.34
N ASP A 188 -1.97 -31.33 0.67
CA ASP A 188 -2.73 -31.05 1.90
C ASP A 188 -1.87 -31.14 3.17
N TYR A 189 -1.12 -32.24 3.34
CA TYR A 189 -0.27 -32.45 4.53
C TYR A 189 0.87 -31.41 4.67
N LYS A 190 1.40 -30.90 3.54
CA LYS A 190 2.39 -29.82 3.57
C LYS A 190 1.73 -28.46 3.85
N ALA A 191 0.54 -28.25 3.29
CA ALA A 191 -0.23 -27.04 3.53
C ALA A 191 -0.55 -26.88 5.02
N ASP A 192 -0.88 -27.96 5.74
CA ASP A 192 -1.12 -27.93 7.19
C ASP A 192 0.11 -27.45 7.98
N VAL A 193 1.30 -27.93 7.61
CA VAL A 193 2.56 -27.50 8.25
C VAL A 193 2.82 -26.02 7.99
N CYS A 194 2.66 -25.58 6.73
CA CYS A 194 2.83 -24.17 6.35
C CYS A 194 1.86 -23.26 7.10
N VAL A 195 0.59 -23.65 7.21
CA VAL A 195 -0.44 -22.90 7.93
C VAL A 195 -0.11 -22.77 9.41
N ALA A 196 0.30 -23.88 10.05
CA ALA A 196 0.70 -23.87 11.46
C ALA A 196 1.88 -22.92 11.72
N PHE A 197 2.85 -22.87 10.81
CA PHE A 197 4.00 -21.98 10.91
C PHE A 197 3.62 -20.51 10.62
N ALA A 198 2.79 -20.30 9.62
CA ALA A 198 2.40 -18.96 9.15
C ALA A 198 1.50 -18.19 10.12
N GLN A 199 0.70 -18.89 10.94
CA GLN A 199 -0.23 -18.27 11.91
C GLN A 199 -1.09 -17.18 11.28
N GLY A 200 -1.61 -17.43 10.09
CA GLY A 200 -2.44 -16.48 9.34
C GLY A 200 -1.67 -15.37 8.61
N ASN A 201 -0.35 -15.43 8.54
CA ASN A 201 0.47 -14.48 7.79
C ASN A 201 0.88 -15.08 6.44
N MET A 202 0.29 -14.57 5.35
CA MET A 202 0.51 -15.08 3.99
C MET A 202 1.97 -15.01 3.51
N GLY A 203 2.73 -14.07 4.00
CA GLY A 203 4.13 -13.93 3.62
C GLY A 203 5.07 -14.90 4.35
N LYS A 204 4.56 -15.61 5.36
CA LYS A 204 5.28 -16.65 6.10
C LYS A 204 4.86 -18.06 5.66
N ALA A 205 3.72 -18.18 4.97
CA ALA A 205 3.20 -19.44 4.44
C ALA A 205 3.94 -19.86 3.16
#